data_2b73110378d79c1459b16eb07b5cbe14
#
_entry.id   2b73110378d79c1459b16eb07b5cbe14
#
_cell.length_a   1.000
_cell.length_b   1.000
_cell.length_c   1.000
_cell.angle_alpha   90.00
_cell.angle_beta   90.00
_cell.angle_gamma   90.00
#
_symmetry.space_group_name_H-M   'P 1'
#
loop_
_entity.id
_entity.type
_entity.pdbx_description
1 polymer ?
#
loop_
_entity_poly.entity_id
_entity_poly.type
_entity_poly.pdbx_seq_one_letter_code
_entity_poly.pdbx_strand_id
1 'polypeptide(L)'
;MTKMTPFRMIGNLYFVGTKEASSHIIDTGDGLIMIDTGYAETADAIVESMEILGFDIKDVKIILHSHGHYDHTRGTPKILSLAPNAKTYLSFKDIKYIEGFTPDFDICDGDVIRLGNTEIKCLFTPGHTEGSVSFFLDVTEDGQTYRAAMFGGSGTNQLKKDFMDQYDVPYRCRGLFFESIERLLSEKVDVMIGNHTWQNHTQEKFEAMANAKKNPFIVPDEWNEYLLKLKKQLEEIIQNEISTKFVTYAHRGASEYCPENTMMSFYMGMQMGANGIETDVRKTRDGVLVLFHDDTLDRVTGVEGKISDFTYEELKSFPVKKGEIHDIIPTLEDFLSHFSYRDITFAIELKDDGIEKEVADLIFKYGIEKKTVVTAFEIERIRRIKEYAPTLRTGFLTGRIDDALTDELIAIGADEICPKGSNVTTENVEKWHRLGFNVRAWGISDESIMKQVYDAGANGMTVNFPDRLLDYIRKENE
;
A
#
# COMPACT_ATOMS: atom_id res chain seq x y z
N MET A 1 -1.29 -14.44 28.27
CA MET A 1 -2.55 -13.99 27.68
C MET A 1 -3.67 -14.06 28.68
N THR A 2 -4.60 -13.13 28.66
CA THR A 2 -5.58 -12.94 29.73
C THR A 2 -6.86 -13.71 29.42
N LYS A 3 -7.19 -14.70 30.25
CA LYS A 3 -8.47 -15.42 30.14
C LYS A 3 -9.64 -14.45 30.25
N MET A 4 -10.67 -14.67 29.45
CA MET A 4 -11.95 -14.01 29.56
C MET A 4 -13.02 -15.05 29.93
N THR A 5 -14.02 -14.67 30.74
CA THR A 5 -15.15 -15.57 31.06
C THR A 5 -15.88 -15.91 29.75
N PRO A 6 -16.05 -17.19 29.40
CA PRO A 6 -16.83 -17.56 28.23
C PRO A 6 -18.31 -17.33 28.47
N PHE A 7 -19.06 -16.97 27.44
CA PHE A 7 -20.47 -16.67 27.58
C PHE A 7 -21.24 -16.82 26.24
N ARG A 8 -22.55 -16.96 26.34
CA ARG A 8 -23.44 -16.89 25.19
C ARG A 8 -23.60 -15.43 24.79
N MET A 9 -23.22 -15.09 23.59
CA MET A 9 -23.34 -13.72 23.04
C MET A 9 -24.79 -13.41 22.67
N ILE A 10 -25.34 -14.21 21.77
CA ILE A 10 -26.72 -14.06 21.28
C ILE A 10 -27.15 -15.38 20.61
N GLY A 11 -28.40 -15.81 20.84
CA GLY A 11 -28.95 -17.02 20.23
C GLY A 11 -28.04 -18.23 20.43
N ASN A 12 -27.55 -18.81 19.35
CA ASN A 12 -26.64 -19.96 19.30
C ASN A 12 -25.17 -19.59 19.10
N LEU A 13 -24.81 -18.32 19.23
CA LEU A 13 -23.43 -17.81 19.12
C LEU A 13 -22.82 -17.57 20.49
N TYR A 14 -21.61 -18.10 20.71
CA TYR A 14 -20.89 -18.06 21.99
C TYR A 14 -19.47 -17.52 21.80
N PHE A 15 -18.98 -16.79 22.80
CA PHE A 15 -17.58 -16.36 22.90
C PHE A 15 -16.80 -17.34 23.75
N VAL A 16 -15.66 -17.83 23.26
CA VAL A 16 -14.76 -18.78 23.94
C VAL A 16 -13.28 -18.34 23.90
N GLY A 17 -12.99 -17.17 23.35
CA GLY A 17 -11.63 -16.65 23.15
C GLY A 17 -10.97 -16.07 24.39
N THR A 18 -9.91 -15.32 24.16
CA THR A 18 -9.18 -14.53 25.18
C THR A 18 -9.39 -13.03 24.96
N LYS A 19 -8.81 -12.19 25.85
CA LYS A 19 -8.87 -10.73 25.65
C LYS A 19 -8.14 -10.26 24.40
N GLU A 20 -7.07 -10.97 24.03
CA GLU A 20 -6.18 -10.60 22.93
C GLU A 20 -6.71 -11.03 21.55
N ALA A 21 -7.32 -12.22 21.47
CA ALA A 21 -7.90 -12.75 20.24
C ALA A 21 -9.23 -13.44 20.53
N SER A 22 -10.23 -13.15 19.73
CA SER A 22 -11.55 -13.74 19.85
C SER A 22 -11.59 -15.11 19.17
N SER A 23 -12.30 -16.04 19.81
CA SER A 23 -12.74 -17.28 19.18
C SER A 23 -14.22 -17.47 19.50
N HIS A 24 -14.97 -17.99 18.56
CA HIS A 24 -16.41 -18.13 18.69
C HIS A 24 -16.86 -19.55 18.38
N ILE A 25 -17.91 -20.00 19.07
CA ILE A 25 -18.60 -21.26 18.79
C ILE A 25 -20.03 -20.95 18.35
N ILE A 26 -20.49 -21.67 17.35
CA ILE A 26 -21.87 -21.64 16.91
C ILE A 26 -22.42 -23.04 17.09
N ASP A 27 -23.47 -23.18 17.94
CA ASP A 27 -24.19 -24.43 18.11
C ASP A 27 -25.23 -24.56 16.99
N THR A 28 -25.03 -25.52 16.12
CA THR A 28 -25.89 -25.71 14.93
C THR A 28 -26.97 -26.78 15.15
N GLY A 29 -27.03 -27.38 16.32
CA GLY A 29 -27.91 -28.52 16.63
C GLY A 29 -27.44 -29.86 16.03
N ASP A 30 -26.45 -29.83 15.11
CA ASP A 30 -25.86 -31.03 14.47
C ASP A 30 -24.33 -31.04 14.57
N GLY A 31 -23.82 -30.37 15.59
CA GLY A 31 -22.41 -30.14 15.88
C GLY A 31 -22.07 -28.68 15.98
N LEU A 32 -20.79 -28.37 16.14
CA LEU A 32 -20.28 -27.04 16.39
C LEU A 32 -19.47 -26.50 15.19
N ILE A 33 -19.65 -25.22 14.89
CA ILE A 33 -18.73 -24.46 14.05
C ILE A 33 -17.89 -23.57 14.96
N MET A 34 -16.57 -23.62 14.80
CA MET A 34 -15.63 -22.72 15.47
C MET A 34 -15.15 -21.66 14.48
N ILE A 35 -15.14 -20.38 14.87
CA ILE A 35 -14.53 -19.29 14.13
C ILE A 35 -13.28 -18.85 14.88
N ASP A 36 -12.13 -18.96 14.22
CA ASP A 36 -10.78 -18.72 14.70
C ASP A 36 -10.41 -19.55 15.94
N THR A 37 -9.13 -19.88 16.07
CA THR A 37 -8.63 -20.79 17.11
C THR A 37 -7.64 -20.12 18.07
N GLY A 38 -7.40 -18.83 17.88
CA GLY A 38 -6.47 -18.08 18.73
C GLY A 38 -4.99 -18.46 18.52
N TYR A 39 -4.19 -18.06 19.49
CA TYR A 39 -2.77 -18.41 19.59
C TYR A 39 -2.59 -19.87 20.01
N ALA A 40 -1.42 -20.45 19.76
CA ALA A 40 -1.08 -21.80 20.23
C ALA A 40 -1.19 -21.92 21.75
N GLU A 41 -0.75 -20.89 22.47
CA GLU A 41 -0.74 -20.84 23.94
C GLU A 41 -2.14 -20.64 24.54
N THR A 42 -3.13 -20.21 23.74
CA THR A 42 -4.51 -20.01 24.21
C THR A 42 -5.43 -21.17 23.87
N ALA A 43 -4.99 -22.13 23.07
CA ALA A 43 -5.84 -23.25 22.65
C ALA A 43 -6.43 -24.06 23.81
N ASP A 44 -5.66 -24.35 24.89
CA ASP A 44 -6.16 -25.03 26.06
C ASP A 44 -7.20 -24.17 26.80
N ALA A 45 -7.05 -22.87 26.87
CA ALA A 45 -8.03 -21.97 27.47
C ALA A 45 -9.34 -21.91 26.67
N ILE A 46 -9.28 -22.02 25.33
CA ILE A 46 -10.48 -22.12 24.48
C ILE A 46 -11.23 -23.43 24.78
N VAL A 47 -10.51 -24.56 24.85
CA VAL A 47 -11.12 -25.85 25.19
C VAL A 47 -11.79 -25.79 26.57
N GLU A 48 -11.11 -25.26 27.60
CA GLU A 48 -11.68 -25.06 28.94
C GLU A 48 -12.92 -24.15 28.90
N SER A 49 -12.90 -23.10 28.09
CA SER A 49 -14.05 -22.20 27.88
C SER A 49 -15.26 -22.94 27.30
N MET A 50 -15.02 -23.85 26.34
CA MET A 50 -16.08 -24.68 25.77
C MET A 50 -16.68 -25.62 26.83
N GLU A 51 -15.83 -26.29 27.64
CA GLU A 51 -16.28 -27.16 28.74
C GLU A 51 -17.12 -26.41 29.77
N ILE A 52 -16.73 -25.18 30.16
CA ILE A 52 -17.50 -24.30 31.05
C ILE A 52 -18.90 -24.02 30.51
N LEU A 53 -19.03 -23.86 29.18
CA LEU A 53 -20.32 -23.66 28.52
C LEU A 53 -21.10 -24.96 28.28
N GLY A 54 -20.52 -26.12 28.59
CA GLY A 54 -21.15 -27.43 28.45
C GLY A 54 -20.96 -28.06 27.04
N PHE A 55 -20.01 -27.55 26.23
CA PHE A 55 -19.67 -28.11 24.93
C PHE A 55 -18.49 -29.09 25.00
N ASP A 56 -18.57 -30.20 24.30
CA ASP A 56 -17.41 -31.08 24.04
C ASP A 56 -16.66 -30.62 22.79
N ILE A 57 -15.34 -30.46 22.89
CA ILE A 57 -14.49 -30.10 21.76
C ILE A 57 -14.63 -31.09 20.59
N LYS A 58 -14.94 -32.34 20.85
CA LYS A 58 -15.17 -33.40 19.83
C LYS A 58 -16.38 -33.14 18.94
N ASP A 59 -17.31 -32.28 19.39
CA ASP A 59 -18.47 -31.89 18.61
C ASP A 59 -18.16 -30.79 17.58
N VAL A 60 -16.95 -30.23 17.59
CA VAL A 60 -16.50 -29.31 16.52
C VAL A 60 -16.36 -30.09 15.21
N LYS A 61 -17.16 -29.72 14.24
CA LYS A 61 -17.19 -30.32 12.88
C LYS A 61 -16.53 -29.43 11.85
N ILE A 62 -16.56 -28.11 12.06
CA ILE A 62 -16.02 -27.11 11.12
C ILE A 62 -15.23 -26.08 11.92
N ILE A 63 -14.06 -25.73 11.39
CA ILE A 63 -13.23 -24.62 11.86
C ILE A 63 -13.09 -23.65 10.69
N LEU A 64 -13.57 -22.42 10.86
CA LEU A 64 -13.46 -21.33 9.89
C LEU A 64 -12.39 -20.36 10.36
N HIS A 65 -11.46 -20.02 9.48
CA HIS A 65 -10.46 -18.99 9.77
C HIS A 65 -10.79 -17.70 9.01
N SER A 66 -10.87 -16.61 9.75
CA SER A 66 -11.13 -15.27 9.20
C SER A 66 -9.97 -14.79 8.32
N HIS A 67 -8.73 -15.15 8.66
CA HIS A 67 -7.51 -14.92 7.89
C HIS A 67 -6.34 -15.72 8.46
N GLY A 68 -5.17 -15.70 7.79
CA GLY A 68 -4.05 -16.59 8.08
C GLY A 68 -3.13 -16.17 9.25
N HIS A 69 -3.33 -15.04 9.93
CA HIS A 69 -2.42 -14.60 10.98
C HIS A 69 -2.38 -15.55 12.18
N TYR A 70 -1.23 -15.55 12.84
CA TYR A 70 -0.88 -16.51 13.89
C TYR A 70 -1.81 -16.48 15.12
N ASP A 71 -2.37 -15.32 15.41
CA ASP A 71 -3.30 -15.11 16.52
C ASP A 71 -4.74 -15.59 16.23
N HIS A 72 -4.99 -16.06 15.01
CA HIS A 72 -6.27 -16.65 14.58
C HIS A 72 -6.15 -18.13 14.20
N THR A 73 -4.93 -18.62 13.88
CA THR A 73 -4.74 -19.95 13.29
C THR A 73 -3.85 -20.90 14.10
N ARG A 74 -2.98 -20.39 14.98
CA ARG A 74 -1.97 -21.23 15.68
C ARG A 74 -2.56 -22.20 16.70
N GLY A 75 -3.77 -21.99 17.18
CA GLY A 75 -4.49 -22.95 18.04
C GLY A 75 -5.00 -24.18 17.27
N THR A 76 -5.12 -24.12 15.94
CA THR A 76 -5.73 -25.16 15.10
C THR A 76 -5.10 -26.55 15.27
N PRO A 77 -3.76 -26.73 15.28
CA PRO A 77 -3.16 -28.04 15.47
C PRO A 77 -3.58 -28.72 16.78
N LYS A 78 -3.69 -27.93 17.86
CA LYS A 78 -4.17 -28.42 19.17
C LYS A 78 -5.64 -28.83 19.10
N ILE A 79 -6.51 -27.97 18.54
CA ILE A 79 -7.93 -28.26 18.39
C ILE A 79 -8.14 -29.52 17.56
N LEU A 80 -7.44 -29.67 16.42
CA LEU A 80 -7.51 -30.87 15.57
C LEU A 80 -7.02 -32.13 16.29
N SER A 81 -6.05 -32.03 17.20
CA SER A 81 -5.63 -33.18 18.00
C SER A 81 -6.73 -33.72 18.93
N LEU A 82 -7.69 -32.87 19.29
CA LEU A 82 -8.85 -33.20 20.17
C LEU A 82 -10.12 -33.48 19.36
N ALA A 83 -10.27 -32.81 18.20
CA ALA A 83 -11.39 -32.97 17.27
C ALA A 83 -10.87 -33.40 15.87
N PRO A 84 -10.33 -34.62 15.70
CA PRO A 84 -9.60 -35.02 14.49
C PRO A 84 -10.48 -35.13 13.23
N ASN A 85 -11.79 -35.11 13.39
CA ASN A 85 -12.73 -35.18 12.26
C ASN A 85 -13.22 -33.77 11.83
N ALA A 86 -12.84 -32.71 12.55
CA ALA A 86 -13.18 -31.36 12.19
C ALA A 86 -12.56 -30.99 10.83
N LYS A 87 -13.33 -30.28 10.00
CA LYS A 87 -12.89 -29.78 8.70
C LYS A 87 -12.49 -28.32 8.80
N THR A 88 -11.32 -28.00 8.26
CA THR A 88 -10.74 -26.67 8.32
C THR A 88 -10.94 -25.91 7.00
N TYR A 89 -11.36 -24.67 7.12
CA TYR A 89 -11.58 -23.75 6.01
C TYR A 89 -10.72 -22.51 6.20
N LEU A 90 -9.96 -22.13 5.16
CA LEU A 90 -9.15 -20.92 5.11
C LEU A 90 -9.05 -20.50 3.63
N SER A 91 -9.00 -19.21 3.34
CA SER A 91 -8.60 -18.80 2.00
C SER A 91 -7.15 -19.24 1.68
N PHE A 92 -6.96 -19.96 0.59
CA PHE A 92 -5.63 -20.42 0.18
C PHE A 92 -4.66 -19.28 -0.17
N LYS A 93 -5.16 -18.05 -0.34
CA LYS A 93 -4.30 -16.87 -0.47
C LYS A 93 -3.49 -16.58 0.81
N ASP A 94 -3.97 -17.06 1.96
CA ASP A 94 -3.30 -16.90 3.24
C ASP A 94 -2.51 -18.13 3.69
N ILE A 95 -2.39 -19.17 2.85
CA ILE A 95 -1.69 -20.42 3.20
C ILE A 95 -0.22 -20.19 3.61
N LYS A 96 0.39 -19.12 3.11
CA LYS A 96 1.77 -18.72 3.46
C LYS A 96 1.97 -18.30 4.92
N TYR A 97 0.89 -17.96 5.64
CA TYR A 97 0.96 -17.50 7.02
C TYR A 97 0.73 -18.59 8.06
N ILE A 98 0.17 -19.74 7.66
CA ILE A 98 -0.21 -20.80 8.59
C ILE A 98 0.93 -21.78 8.84
N GLU A 99 0.90 -22.40 10.03
CA GLU A 99 1.85 -23.43 10.43
C GLU A 99 1.13 -24.55 11.21
N GLY A 100 1.63 -25.78 11.04
CA GLY A 100 1.24 -26.94 11.82
C GLY A 100 -0.04 -27.64 11.37
N PHE A 101 -0.72 -27.16 10.33
CA PHE A 101 -1.84 -27.83 9.68
C PHE A 101 -1.94 -27.44 8.19
N THR A 102 -2.74 -28.21 7.45
CA THR A 102 -3.12 -27.87 6.07
C THR A 102 -4.64 -27.74 6.03
N PRO A 103 -5.20 -26.63 5.52
CA PRO A 103 -6.64 -26.47 5.43
C PRO A 103 -7.25 -27.53 4.50
N ASP A 104 -8.40 -28.11 4.91
CA ASP A 104 -9.11 -29.08 4.05
C ASP A 104 -9.75 -28.38 2.85
N PHE A 105 -10.23 -27.14 3.00
CA PHE A 105 -10.98 -26.42 1.98
C PHE A 105 -10.54 -24.97 1.85
N ASP A 106 -10.49 -24.52 0.58
CA ASP A 106 -10.40 -23.11 0.23
C ASP A 106 -11.74 -22.42 0.46
N ILE A 107 -11.71 -21.19 0.98
CA ILE A 107 -12.90 -20.34 1.03
C ILE A 107 -12.87 -19.41 -0.18
N CYS A 108 -13.92 -19.47 -0.99
CA CYS A 108 -14.11 -18.58 -2.13
C CYS A 108 -15.16 -17.50 -1.82
N ASP A 109 -15.11 -16.43 -2.61
CA ASP A 109 -16.08 -15.32 -2.46
C ASP A 109 -17.51 -15.78 -2.75
N GLY A 110 -18.40 -15.51 -1.80
CA GLY A 110 -19.82 -15.88 -1.89
C GLY A 110 -20.15 -17.30 -1.44
N ASP A 111 -19.17 -18.07 -0.98
CA ASP A 111 -19.41 -19.40 -0.40
C ASP A 111 -20.40 -19.34 0.76
N VAL A 112 -21.21 -20.39 0.88
CA VAL A 112 -22.12 -20.58 2.00
C VAL A 112 -21.84 -21.91 2.68
N ILE A 113 -21.31 -21.83 3.89
CA ILE A 113 -20.96 -23.01 4.71
C ILE A 113 -22.17 -23.38 5.57
N ARG A 114 -22.56 -24.67 5.52
CA ARG A 114 -23.76 -25.18 6.17
C ARG A 114 -23.44 -26.31 7.15
N LEU A 115 -24.02 -26.22 8.33
CA LEU A 115 -24.04 -27.33 9.29
C LEU A 115 -25.33 -27.20 10.12
N GLY A 116 -26.07 -28.30 10.28
CA GLY A 116 -27.33 -28.30 11.01
C GLY A 116 -28.31 -27.20 10.55
N ASN A 117 -28.72 -26.35 11.49
CA ASN A 117 -29.64 -25.24 11.23
C ASN A 117 -28.93 -23.90 10.90
N THR A 118 -27.64 -23.91 10.68
CA THR A 118 -26.84 -22.69 10.47
C THR A 118 -26.26 -22.62 9.08
N GLU A 119 -26.37 -21.44 8.47
CA GLU A 119 -25.70 -21.06 7.24
C GLU A 119 -24.79 -19.85 7.49
N ILE A 120 -23.53 -19.94 7.06
CA ILE A 120 -22.56 -18.85 7.13
C ILE A 120 -22.19 -18.43 5.72
N LYS A 121 -22.55 -17.21 5.30
CA LYS A 121 -22.13 -16.61 4.06
C LYS A 121 -20.71 -16.04 4.23
N CYS A 122 -19.81 -16.42 3.34
CA CYS A 122 -18.43 -15.93 3.29
C CYS A 122 -18.31 -14.85 2.23
N LEU A 123 -17.82 -13.66 2.60
CA LEU A 123 -17.47 -12.60 1.66
C LEU A 123 -15.97 -12.35 1.71
N PHE A 124 -15.33 -12.36 0.55
CA PHE A 124 -13.93 -11.97 0.42
C PHE A 124 -13.78 -10.49 0.74
N THR A 125 -12.94 -10.18 1.70
CA THR A 125 -12.66 -8.81 2.17
C THR A 125 -11.15 -8.62 2.36
N PRO A 126 -10.38 -8.75 1.25
CA PRO A 126 -8.92 -8.63 1.29
C PRO A 126 -8.47 -7.23 1.68
N GLY A 127 -7.23 -7.13 2.13
CA GLY A 127 -6.59 -5.87 2.51
C GLY A 127 -5.71 -6.02 3.74
N HIS A 128 -6.27 -6.46 4.86
CA HIS A 128 -5.49 -6.82 6.06
C HIS A 128 -4.53 -7.98 5.77
N THR A 129 -5.04 -9.02 5.10
CA THR A 129 -4.29 -10.00 4.32
C THR A 129 -4.94 -10.15 2.95
N GLU A 130 -4.28 -10.83 2.01
CA GLU A 130 -4.85 -11.11 0.69
C GLU A 130 -6.01 -12.11 0.76
N GLY A 131 -6.06 -12.94 1.82
CA GLY A 131 -7.03 -13.99 2.02
C GLY A 131 -8.07 -13.70 3.12
N SER A 132 -8.20 -12.46 3.60
CA SER A 132 -9.21 -12.11 4.61
C SER A 132 -10.63 -12.36 4.13
N VAL A 133 -11.45 -12.99 4.99
CA VAL A 133 -12.84 -13.36 4.72
C VAL A 133 -13.73 -12.87 5.85
N SER A 134 -14.81 -12.18 5.50
CA SER A 134 -15.88 -11.79 6.44
C SER A 134 -16.99 -12.82 6.46
N PHE A 135 -17.51 -13.09 7.66
CA PHE A 135 -18.56 -14.08 7.89
C PHE A 135 -19.87 -13.41 8.27
N PHE A 136 -20.96 -13.89 7.68
CA PHE A 136 -22.33 -13.41 7.93
C PHE A 136 -23.23 -14.59 8.26
N LEU A 137 -23.99 -14.49 9.35
CA LEU A 137 -24.95 -15.51 9.77
C LEU A 137 -26.15 -14.86 10.42
N ASP A 138 -27.26 -15.57 10.41
CA ASP A 138 -28.47 -15.17 11.11
C ASP A 138 -28.53 -15.87 12.48
N VAL A 139 -28.81 -15.12 13.54
CA VAL A 139 -28.97 -15.61 14.91
C VAL A 139 -30.34 -15.22 15.43
N THR A 140 -30.98 -16.08 16.22
CA THR A 140 -32.32 -15.81 16.75
C THR A 140 -32.27 -15.64 18.27
N GLU A 141 -32.80 -14.53 18.77
CA GLU A 141 -32.97 -14.24 20.18
C GLU A 141 -34.41 -13.79 20.46
N ASP A 142 -35.07 -14.37 21.43
CA ASP A 142 -36.47 -14.05 21.83
C ASP A 142 -37.47 -14.07 20.64
N GLY A 143 -37.26 -15.00 19.71
CA GLY A 143 -38.10 -15.15 18.50
C GLY A 143 -37.87 -14.13 17.41
N GLN A 144 -36.89 -13.25 17.53
CA GLN A 144 -36.48 -12.30 16.52
C GLN A 144 -35.11 -12.71 15.92
N THR A 145 -35.02 -12.64 14.60
CA THR A 145 -33.78 -12.94 13.87
C THR A 145 -32.97 -11.66 13.65
N TYR A 146 -31.67 -11.75 13.90
CA TYR A 146 -30.68 -10.68 13.73
C TYR A 146 -29.55 -11.16 12.84
N ARG A 147 -29.07 -10.26 11.99
CA ARG A 147 -27.91 -10.49 11.15
C ARG A 147 -26.63 -10.22 11.93
N ALA A 148 -25.86 -11.26 12.21
CA ALA A 148 -24.55 -11.15 12.81
C ALA A 148 -23.45 -11.19 11.75
N ALA A 149 -22.37 -10.40 11.95
CA ALA A 149 -21.23 -10.40 11.03
C ALA A 149 -19.89 -10.15 11.72
N MET A 150 -18.84 -10.78 11.17
CA MET A 150 -17.44 -10.56 11.52
C MET A 150 -16.72 -9.98 10.30
N PHE A 151 -16.02 -8.84 10.46
CA PHE A 151 -15.03 -8.39 9.47
C PHE A 151 -13.72 -9.13 9.72
N GLY A 152 -13.42 -10.12 8.88
CA GLY A 152 -12.22 -10.93 9.01
C GLY A 152 -10.97 -10.17 8.62
N GLY A 153 -10.10 -9.86 9.60
CA GLY A 153 -8.89 -9.10 9.37
C GLY A 153 -9.13 -7.61 9.17
N SER A 154 -9.53 -6.91 10.23
CA SER A 154 -9.90 -5.49 10.18
C SER A 154 -8.82 -4.52 10.70
N GLY A 155 -7.64 -5.02 11.12
CA GLY A 155 -6.56 -4.15 11.61
C GLY A 155 -5.86 -3.37 10.50
N THR A 156 -5.57 -2.06 10.74
CA THR A 156 -4.87 -1.18 9.80
C THR A 156 -3.36 -1.09 10.01
N ASN A 157 -2.81 -1.68 11.10
CA ASN A 157 -1.39 -1.58 11.41
C ASN A 157 -0.50 -2.24 10.36
N GLN A 158 -0.95 -3.35 9.76
CA GLN A 158 -0.26 -4.06 8.69
C GLN A 158 -0.23 -3.28 7.37
N LEU A 159 -1.04 -2.22 7.26
CA LEU A 159 -1.11 -1.35 6.10
C LEU A 159 -0.25 -0.08 6.24
N LYS A 160 0.55 0.04 7.31
CA LYS A 160 1.58 1.06 7.44
C LYS A 160 2.76 0.73 6.54
N LYS A 161 3.35 1.75 5.90
CA LYS A 161 4.45 1.59 4.96
C LYS A 161 5.60 0.76 5.54
N ASP A 162 6.07 1.10 6.74
CA ASP A 162 7.19 0.40 7.38
C ASP A 162 6.90 -1.09 7.60
N PHE A 163 5.66 -1.45 7.96
CA PHE A 163 5.25 -2.84 8.11
C PHE A 163 5.17 -3.54 6.75
N MET A 164 4.55 -2.90 5.76
CA MET A 164 4.41 -3.46 4.41
C MET A 164 5.78 -3.73 3.78
N ASP A 165 6.72 -2.80 3.89
CA ASP A 165 8.08 -2.94 3.39
C ASP A 165 8.86 -4.04 4.15
N GLN A 166 8.67 -4.16 5.46
CA GLN A 166 9.36 -5.14 6.30
C GLN A 166 8.91 -6.59 6.01
N TYR A 167 7.62 -6.78 5.74
CA TYR A 167 7.00 -8.11 5.61
C TYR A 167 6.54 -8.45 4.19
N ASP A 168 6.99 -7.68 3.20
CA ASP A 168 6.67 -7.86 1.77
C ASP A 168 5.14 -7.94 1.51
N VAL A 169 4.38 -7.03 2.17
CA VAL A 169 2.95 -6.91 1.97
C VAL A 169 2.70 -6.00 0.77
N PRO A 170 1.98 -6.45 -0.27
CA PRO A 170 1.75 -5.63 -1.45
C PRO A 170 0.96 -4.35 -1.14
N TYR A 171 1.40 -3.19 -1.66
CA TYR A 171 0.70 -1.91 -1.45
C TYR A 171 -0.75 -1.91 -1.94
N ARG A 172 -1.09 -2.75 -2.94
CA ARG A 172 -2.48 -2.97 -3.39
C ARG A 172 -3.41 -3.38 -2.24
N CYS A 173 -2.89 -3.95 -1.14
CA CYS A 173 -3.68 -4.30 0.02
C CYS A 173 -4.40 -3.08 0.63
N ARG A 174 -3.87 -1.87 0.49
CA ARG A 174 -4.55 -0.62 0.89
C ARG A 174 -5.81 -0.38 0.05
N GLY A 175 -5.68 -0.45 -1.28
CA GLY A 175 -6.83 -0.33 -2.19
C GLY A 175 -7.87 -1.39 -1.93
N LEU A 176 -7.45 -2.66 -1.82
CA LEU A 176 -8.34 -3.79 -1.50
C LEU A 176 -9.06 -3.61 -0.15
N PHE A 177 -8.41 -3.01 0.85
CA PHE A 177 -9.03 -2.73 2.15
C PHE A 177 -10.14 -1.68 2.03
N PHE A 178 -9.93 -0.61 1.25
CA PHE A 178 -10.98 0.37 0.95
C PHE A 178 -12.17 -0.26 0.20
N GLU A 179 -11.90 -1.05 -0.85
CA GLU A 179 -12.94 -1.77 -1.61
C GLU A 179 -13.74 -2.72 -0.70
N SER A 180 -13.04 -3.42 0.20
CA SER A 180 -13.66 -4.30 1.18
C SER A 180 -14.58 -3.54 2.13
N ILE A 181 -14.16 -2.38 2.63
CA ILE A 181 -15.00 -1.52 3.47
C ILE A 181 -16.24 -1.04 2.71
N GLU A 182 -16.08 -0.53 1.48
CA GLU A 182 -17.23 -0.08 0.67
C GLU A 182 -18.23 -1.22 0.42
N ARG A 183 -17.73 -2.42 0.14
CA ARG A 183 -18.56 -3.62 0.00
C ARG A 183 -19.32 -3.95 1.28
N LEU A 184 -18.63 -3.91 2.43
CA LEU A 184 -19.23 -4.23 3.72
C LEU A 184 -20.23 -3.19 4.21
N LEU A 185 -20.07 -1.92 3.85
CA LEU A 185 -21.04 -0.85 4.13
C LEU A 185 -22.40 -1.06 3.45
N SER A 186 -22.46 -1.88 2.39
CA SER A 186 -23.72 -2.25 1.72
C SER A 186 -24.48 -3.38 2.45
N GLU A 187 -23.84 -4.09 3.39
CA GLU A 187 -24.46 -5.20 4.14
C GLU A 187 -25.12 -4.67 5.42
N LYS A 188 -26.38 -5.03 5.63
CA LYS A 188 -27.07 -4.72 6.88
C LYS A 188 -26.66 -5.69 7.96
N VAL A 189 -26.18 -5.18 9.11
CA VAL A 189 -25.71 -5.96 10.26
C VAL A 189 -26.33 -5.40 11.54
N ASP A 190 -26.89 -6.29 12.35
CA ASP A 190 -27.51 -5.94 13.64
C ASP A 190 -26.56 -6.25 14.82
N VAL A 191 -25.64 -7.21 14.62
CA VAL A 191 -24.73 -7.72 15.65
C VAL A 191 -23.30 -7.80 15.05
N MET A 192 -22.41 -6.97 15.52
CA MET A 192 -21.01 -7.04 15.15
C MET A 192 -20.28 -8.09 16.01
N ILE A 193 -19.56 -9.02 15.35
CA ILE A 193 -18.66 -9.99 15.95
C ILE A 193 -17.23 -9.49 15.71
N GLY A 194 -16.46 -9.29 16.79
CA GLY A 194 -15.06 -8.90 16.68
C GLY A 194 -14.12 -10.11 16.60
N ASN A 195 -13.12 -10.07 15.74
CA ASN A 195 -12.02 -11.04 15.81
C ASN A 195 -10.96 -10.65 16.87
N HIS A 196 -11.11 -9.46 17.45
CA HIS A 196 -10.51 -9.04 18.72
C HIS A 196 -11.55 -8.37 19.62
N THR A 197 -11.43 -8.53 20.92
CA THR A 197 -12.45 -8.08 21.90
C THR A 197 -12.64 -6.55 21.93
N TRP A 198 -11.61 -5.79 21.57
CA TRP A 198 -11.65 -4.33 21.55
C TRP A 198 -12.40 -3.74 20.35
N GLN A 199 -12.64 -4.52 19.31
CA GLN A 199 -13.28 -4.04 18.07
C GLN A 199 -14.76 -3.70 18.26
N ASN A 200 -15.47 -4.54 19.02
CA ASN A 200 -16.90 -4.41 19.29
C ASN A 200 -17.20 -4.28 20.77
N HIS A 201 -16.22 -3.91 21.61
CA HIS A 201 -16.38 -3.74 23.05
C HIS A 201 -16.93 -5.02 23.74
N THR A 202 -16.42 -6.21 23.36
CA THR A 202 -16.92 -7.51 23.82
C THR A 202 -17.01 -7.60 25.34
N GLN A 203 -15.98 -7.16 26.08
CA GLN A 203 -15.95 -7.25 27.54
C GLN A 203 -16.98 -6.34 28.18
N GLU A 204 -17.04 -5.08 27.77
CA GLU A 204 -18.00 -4.09 28.30
C GLU A 204 -19.44 -4.52 28.06
N LYS A 205 -19.73 -5.05 26.87
CA LYS A 205 -21.05 -5.60 26.53
C LYS A 205 -21.40 -6.83 27.37
N PHE A 206 -20.42 -7.74 27.57
CA PHE A 206 -20.60 -8.91 28.45
C PHE A 206 -20.94 -8.46 29.86
N GLU A 207 -20.20 -7.52 30.43
CA GLU A 207 -20.46 -7.01 31.79
C GLU A 207 -21.84 -6.33 31.89
N ALA A 208 -22.26 -5.64 30.84
CA ALA A 208 -23.55 -4.98 30.73
C ALA A 208 -24.73 -5.97 30.67
N MET A 209 -24.54 -7.21 30.18
CA MET A 209 -25.61 -8.21 30.03
C MET A 209 -26.35 -8.48 31.31
N ALA A 210 -25.66 -8.46 32.49
CA ALA A 210 -26.23 -8.72 33.77
C ALA A 210 -27.39 -7.80 34.19
N ASN A 211 -27.38 -6.56 33.65
CA ASN A 211 -28.35 -5.51 34.01
C ASN A 211 -29.12 -4.97 32.80
N ALA A 212 -28.84 -5.45 31.60
CA ALA A 212 -29.45 -4.95 30.37
C ALA A 212 -30.86 -5.51 30.17
N LYS A 213 -31.78 -4.67 29.71
CA LYS A 213 -33.15 -5.08 29.31
C LYS A 213 -33.19 -5.70 27.91
N LYS A 214 -32.20 -5.43 27.10
CA LYS A 214 -32.01 -5.97 25.74
C LYS A 214 -30.58 -6.46 25.66
N ASN A 215 -30.31 -7.42 24.78
CA ASN A 215 -28.96 -7.92 24.57
C ASN A 215 -28.03 -6.78 24.09
N PRO A 216 -26.93 -6.45 24.81
CA PRO A 216 -26.02 -5.35 24.48
C PRO A 216 -25.25 -5.55 23.18
N PHE A 217 -25.25 -6.76 22.62
CA PHE A 217 -24.62 -7.04 21.33
C PHE A 217 -25.47 -6.63 20.12
N ILE A 218 -26.78 -6.33 20.34
CA ILE A 218 -27.68 -5.87 19.27
C ILE A 218 -27.53 -4.34 19.13
N VAL A 219 -26.63 -3.89 18.26
CA VAL A 219 -26.31 -2.47 18.00
C VAL A 219 -26.21 -2.25 16.48
N PRO A 220 -27.32 -1.97 15.79
CA PRO A 220 -27.38 -1.94 14.33
C PRO A 220 -26.44 -0.95 13.64
N ASP A 221 -26.08 0.16 14.31
CA ASP A 221 -25.21 1.19 13.72
C ASP A 221 -23.71 0.92 13.96
N GLU A 222 -23.36 0.04 14.92
CA GLU A 222 -21.97 -0.25 15.31
C GLU A 222 -21.10 -0.73 14.13
N TRP A 223 -21.69 -1.57 13.26
CA TRP A 223 -21.00 -2.09 12.11
C TRP A 223 -20.52 -0.97 11.16
N ASN A 224 -21.42 -0.08 10.79
CA ASN A 224 -21.10 1.03 9.89
C ASN A 224 -20.15 2.02 10.55
N GLU A 225 -20.35 2.35 11.82
CA GLU A 225 -19.45 3.22 12.59
C GLU A 225 -18.03 2.66 12.64
N TYR A 226 -17.91 1.35 12.87
CA TYR A 226 -16.61 0.67 12.90
C TYR A 226 -15.92 0.69 11.53
N LEU A 227 -16.63 0.38 10.45
CA LEU A 227 -16.10 0.42 9.09
C LEU A 227 -15.63 1.82 8.69
N LEU A 228 -16.41 2.84 8.96
CA LEU A 228 -16.05 4.24 8.68
C LEU A 228 -14.84 4.69 9.50
N LYS A 229 -14.74 4.25 10.75
CA LYS A 229 -13.56 4.49 11.59
C LYS A 229 -12.30 3.86 10.99
N LEU A 230 -12.37 2.62 10.51
CA LEU A 230 -11.22 1.95 9.87
C LEU A 230 -10.82 2.64 8.56
N LYS A 231 -11.80 3.04 7.75
CA LYS A 231 -11.56 3.83 6.54
C LYS A 231 -10.76 5.08 6.85
N LYS A 232 -11.23 5.87 7.81
CA LYS A 232 -10.56 7.09 8.27
C LYS A 232 -9.15 6.83 8.83
N GLN A 233 -8.97 5.76 9.61
CA GLN A 233 -7.65 5.39 10.13
C GLN A 233 -6.65 5.08 9.02
N LEU A 234 -7.06 4.36 7.97
CA LEU A 234 -6.18 4.09 6.84
C LEU A 234 -5.89 5.34 6.02
N GLU A 235 -6.89 6.21 5.81
CA GLU A 235 -6.69 7.52 5.17
C GLU A 235 -5.65 8.37 5.94
N GLU A 236 -5.74 8.43 7.28
CA GLU A 236 -4.79 9.14 8.13
C GLU A 236 -3.37 8.52 8.07
N ILE A 237 -3.25 7.18 8.03
CA ILE A 237 -1.95 6.49 7.86
C ILE A 237 -1.32 6.90 6.54
N ILE A 238 -2.06 6.79 5.44
CA ILE A 238 -1.58 7.14 4.11
C ILE A 238 -1.18 8.62 4.06
N GLN A 239 -2.02 9.51 4.58
CA GLN A 239 -1.76 10.95 4.59
C GLN A 239 -0.49 11.31 5.38
N ASN A 240 -0.23 10.62 6.49
CA ASN A 240 0.99 10.84 7.29
C ASN A 240 2.26 10.28 6.62
N GLU A 241 2.12 9.31 5.75
CA GLU A 241 3.24 8.69 5.02
C GLU A 241 3.56 9.42 3.72
N ILE A 242 2.56 10.08 3.11
CA ILE A 242 2.78 10.96 1.97
C ILE A 242 3.64 12.11 2.46
N SER A 243 4.80 12.30 1.83
CA SER A 243 5.69 13.41 2.16
C SER A 243 4.90 14.72 2.14
N THR A 244 4.73 15.35 3.29
CA THR A 244 4.04 16.65 3.42
C THR A 244 4.84 17.78 2.77
N LYS A 245 6.09 17.56 2.40
CA LYS A 245 6.94 18.51 1.72
C LYS A 245 6.82 18.35 0.23
N PHE A 246 6.13 19.26 -0.42
CA PHE A 246 6.05 19.33 -1.87
C PHE A 246 7.45 19.48 -2.48
N VAL A 247 7.78 18.66 -3.50
CA VAL A 247 9.09 18.72 -4.16
C VAL A 247 8.99 19.46 -5.49
N THR A 248 9.66 20.61 -5.54
CA THR A 248 9.88 21.36 -6.77
C THR A 248 11.13 20.84 -7.46
N TYR A 249 10.96 20.00 -8.48
CA TYR A 249 12.08 19.51 -9.27
C TYR A 249 12.43 20.49 -10.39
N ALA A 250 13.65 21.02 -10.36
CA ALA A 250 14.20 21.78 -11.49
C ALA A 250 14.47 20.81 -12.66
N HIS A 251 13.66 20.91 -13.74
CA HIS A 251 13.68 20.06 -14.92
C HIS A 251 14.93 20.28 -15.76
N ARG A 252 15.85 19.31 -15.76
CA ARG A 252 17.18 19.46 -16.35
C ARG A 252 17.92 20.68 -15.78
N GLY A 253 17.65 20.98 -14.49
CA GLY A 253 17.99 22.24 -13.84
C GLY A 253 16.98 23.36 -14.13
N ALA A 254 17.40 24.63 -14.04
CA ALA A 254 16.61 25.79 -14.40
C ALA A 254 16.61 26.00 -15.93
N SER A 255 16.07 25.04 -16.67
CA SER A 255 16.18 24.96 -18.13
C SER A 255 15.45 26.07 -18.90
N GLU A 256 14.55 26.82 -18.27
CA GLU A 256 13.99 28.05 -18.82
C GLU A 256 15.07 29.14 -19.01
N TYR A 257 16.11 29.13 -18.17
CA TYR A 257 17.10 30.22 -18.05
C TYR A 257 18.50 29.81 -18.47
N CYS A 258 18.88 28.56 -18.30
CA CYS A 258 20.20 28.02 -18.58
C CYS A 258 20.18 26.87 -19.59
N PRO A 259 21.33 26.51 -20.19
CA PRO A 259 21.42 25.29 -20.98
C PRO A 259 21.03 24.08 -20.18
N GLU A 260 20.07 23.28 -20.69
CA GLU A 260 19.51 22.12 -19.99
C GLU A 260 20.56 21.03 -19.71
N ASN A 261 20.38 20.27 -18.61
CA ASN A 261 21.25 19.16 -18.19
C ASN A 261 22.74 19.57 -18.02
N THR A 262 23.01 20.80 -17.59
CA THR A 262 24.37 21.29 -17.33
C THR A 262 24.56 21.66 -15.87
N MET A 263 25.82 21.70 -15.41
CA MET A 263 26.15 22.08 -14.04
C MET A 263 25.62 23.48 -13.70
N MET A 264 25.72 24.41 -14.65
CA MET A 264 25.17 25.77 -14.51
C MET A 264 23.65 25.75 -14.25
N SER A 265 22.92 24.96 -15.03
CA SER A 265 21.47 24.84 -14.90
C SER A 265 21.05 24.26 -13.55
N PHE A 266 21.77 23.25 -13.05
CA PHE A 266 21.48 22.64 -11.76
C PHE A 266 21.75 23.59 -10.58
N TYR A 267 22.88 24.30 -10.61
CA TYR A 267 23.17 25.31 -9.59
C TYR A 267 22.15 26.44 -9.60
N MET A 268 21.73 26.90 -10.78
CA MET A 268 20.71 27.96 -10.89
C MET A 268 19.35 27.50 -10.33
N GLY A 269 18.92 26.28 -10.62
CA GLY A 269 17.69 25.70 -10.05
C GLY A 269 17.69 25.68 -8.53
N MET A 270 18.82 25.29 -7.94
CA MET A 270 18.99 25.32 -6.48
C MET A 270 19.01 26.75 -5.91
N GLN A 271 19.69 27.69 -6.56
CA GLN A 271 19.69 29.09 -6.13
C GLN A 271 18.31 29.73 -6.17
N MET A 272 17.45 29.30 -7.09
CA MET A 272 16.03 29.68 -7.15
C MET A 272 15.20 29.06 -6.01
N GLY A 273 15.77 28.09 -5.27
CA GLY A 273 15.12 27.45 -4.11
C GLY A 273 14.49 26.08 -4.42
N ALA A 274 14.73 25.50 -5.59
CA ALA A 274 14.29 24.14 -5.87
C ALA A 274 14.90 23.15 -4.85
N ASN A 275 14.06 22.27 -4.32
CA ASN A 275 14.47 21.24 -3.36
C ASN A 275 14.59 19.85 -4.01
N GLY A 276 14.49 19.79 -5.33
CA GLY A 276 14.75 18.65 -6.17
C GLY A 276 15.41 19.03 -7.49
N ILE A 277 16.21 18.13 -8.05
CA ILE A 277 16.76 18.23 -9.39
C ILE A 277 16.32 17.01 -10.17
N GLU A 278 15.84 17.25 -11.38
CA GLU A 278 15.60 16.20 -12.34
C GLU A 278 16.65 16.28 -13.47
N THR A 279 17.08 15.11 -13.95
CA THR A 279 18.08 14.99 -15.02
C THR A 279 17.92 13.68 -15.80
N ASP A 280 18.40 13.70 -17.04
CA ASP A 280 18.32 12.61 -18.01
C ASP A 280 19.69 11.93 -18.20
N VAL A 281 19.75 10.60 -18.15
CA VAL A 281 20.98 9.84 -18.27
C VAL A 281 21.02 9.06 -19.57
N ARG A 282 22.10 9.24 -20.32
CA ARG A 282 22.45 8.49 -21.54
C ARG A 282 23.85 7.92 -21.46
N LYS A 283 24.18 7.03 -22.39
CA LYS A 283 25.47 6.36 -22.45
C LYS A 283 26.21 6.67 -23.74
N THR A 284 27.47 7.07 -23.61
CA THR A 284 28.39 7.32 -24.75
C THR A 284 28.88 6.01 -25.38
N ARG A 285 29.55 6.11 -26.55
CA ARG A 285 30.20 4.98 -27.24
C ARG A 285 31.24 4.25 -26.37
N ASP A 286 31.96 4.96 -25.56
CA ASP A 286 33.00 4.42 -24.63
C ASP A 286 32.45 4.07 -23.26
N GLY A 287 31.10 4.09 -23.06
CA GLY A 287 30.44 3.58 -21.87
C GLY A 287 30.30 4.60 -20.73
N VAL A 288 30.61 5.87 -20.94
CA VAL A 288 30.44 6.90 -19.92
C VAL A 288 28.97 7.33 -19.82
N LEU A 289 28.45 7.41 -18.57
CA LEU A 289 27.09 7.95 -18.33
C LEU A 289 27.15 9.48 -18.33
N VAL A 290 26.40 10.10 -19.23
CA VAL A 290 26.34 11.56 -19.43
C VAL A 290 24.92 12.07 -19.21
N LEU A 291 24.78 13.36 -18.88
CA LEU A 291 23.50 13.99 -18.68
C LEU A 291 23.03 14.68 -19.98
N PHE A 292 22.05 14.06 -20.63
CA PHE A 292 21.53 14.54 -21.90
C PHE A 292 20.15 13.96 -22.21
N HIS A 293 19.22 14.79 -22.72
CA HIS A 293 17.84 14.35 -22.96
C HIS A 293 17.64 13.60 -24.28
N ASP A 294 17.99 14.25 -25.40
CA ASP A 294 17.69 13.71 -26.73
C ASP A 294 18.60 12.54 -27.08
N ASP A 295 18.20 11.69 -28.01
CA ASP A 295 19.04 10.66 -28.59
C ASP A 295 20.16 11.29 -29.44
N THR A 296 19.89 12.47 -30.05
CA THR A 296 20.80 13.20 -30.91
C THR A 296 21.23 14.54 -30.31
N LEU A 297 22.39 15.03 -30.74
CA LEU A 297 23.01 16.25 -30.25
C LEU A 297 22.43 17.56 -30.86
N ASP A 298 21.72 17.47 -31.96
CA ASP A 298 21.37 18.57 -32.89
C ASP A 298 20.71 19.76 -32.20
N ARG A 299 19.65 19.51 -31.41
CA ARG A 299 18.78 20.57 -30.88
C ARG A 299 19.51 21.56 -29.96
N VAL A 300 20.40 21.08 -29.12
CA VAL A 300 21.02 21.91 -28.08
C VAL A 300 22.51 22.18 -28.31
N THR A 301 23.18 21.42 -29.18
CA THR A 301 24.60 21.67 -29.52
C THR A 301 24.77 22.20 -30.94
N GLY A 302 23.87 21.88 -31.84
CA GLY A 302 24.00 22.16 -33.28
C GLY A 302 24.92 21.19 -34.04
N VAL A 303 25.30 20.08 -33.41
CA VAL A 303 26.12 19.01 -33.99
C VAL A 303 25.23 17.85 -34.38
N GLU A 304 25.35 17.31 -35.58
CA GLU A 304 24.61 16.12 -36.02
C GLU A 304 25.22 14.84 -35.43
N GLY A 305 24.37 13.89 -35.02
CA GLY A 305 24.77 12.57 -34.56
C GLY A 305 24.16 12.20 -33.22
N LYS A 306 24.26 10.91 -32.85
CA LYS A 306 23.74 10.39 -31.61
C LYS A 306 24.77 10.45 -30.49
N ILE A 307 24.34 10.58 -29.27
CA ILE A 307 25.22 10.49 -28.08
C ILE A 307 26.08 9.21 -28.12
N SER A 308 25.49 8.08 -28.52
CA SER A 308 26.16 6.78 -28.60
C SER A 308 27.20 6.66 -29.73
N ASP A 309 27.26 7.63 -30.64
CA ASP A 309 28.25 7.65 -31.72
C ASP A 309 29.59 8.27 -31.29
N PHE A 310 29.62 8.95 -30.15
CA PHE A 310 30.78 9.68 -29.65
C PHE A 310 31.32 9.16 -28.35
N THR A 311 32.62 9.27 -28.10
CA THR A 311 33.24 9.14 -26.81
C THR A 311 32.98 10.38 -25.95
N TYR A 312 33.12 10.26 -24.65
CA TYR A 312 32.94 11.41 -23.76
C TYR A 312 33.95 12.54 -24.08
N GLU A 313 35.18 12.19 -24.44
CA GLU A 313 36.20 13.18 -24.78
C GLU A 313 35.80 13.97 -26.04
N GLU A 314 35.18 13.34 -27.04
CA GLU A 314 34.64 14.01 -28.19
C GLU A 314 33.46 14.94 -27.81
N LEU A 315 32.56 14.49 -26.92
CA LEU A 315 31.39 15.27 -26.48
C LEU A 315 31.76 16.55 -25.74
N LYS A 316 32.90 16.62 -25.07
CA LYS A 316 33.39 17.84 -24.39
C LYS A 316 33.59 19.02 -25.33
N SER A 317 33.81 18.76 -26.63
CA SER A 317 33.93 19.81 -27.65
C SER A 317 32.58 20.32 -28.18
N PHE A 318 31.45 19.73 -27.75
CA PHE A 318 30.12 20.09 -28.23
C PHE A 318 29.31 20.74 -27.10
N PRO A 319 29.42 22.04 -26.86
CA PRO A 319 28.73 22.70 -25.76
C PRO A 319 27.21 22.71 -25.97
N VAL A 320 26.47 22.48 -24.89
CA VAL A 320 25.01 22.69 -24.80
C VAL A 320 24.75 24.19 -24.79
N LYS A 321 23.87 24.68 -25.66
CA LYS A 321 23.63 26.12 -25.88
C LYS A 321 22.17 26.48 -25.51
N LYS A 322 22.05 27.71 -24.97
CA LYS A 322 20.77 28.41 -24.84
C LYS A 322 20.98 29.91 -25.12
N GLY A 323 20.66 30.34 -26.33
CA GLY A 323 21.07 31.67 -26.82
C GLY A 323 22.59 31.83 -26.82
N GLU A 324 23.09 32.86 -26.17
CA GLU A 324 24.53 33.12 -26.02
C GLU A 324 25.19 32.35 -24.88
N ILE A 325 24.39 31.73 -24.03
CA ILE A 325 24.89 30.97 -22.86
C ILE A 325 25.22 29.53 -23.32
N HIS A 326 26.35 29.00 -22.87
CA HIS A 326 26.73 27.63 -23.15
C HIS A 326 27.49 27.00 -21.98
N ASP A 327 27.41 25.66 -21.88
CA ASP A 327 28.13 24.87 -20.92
C ASP A 327 28.41 23.47 -21.48
N ILE A 328 29.29 22.72 -20.86
CA ILE A 328 29.66 21.37 -21.31
C ILE A 328 28.60 20.33 -20.89
N ILE A 329 28.55 19.21 -21.60
CA ILE A 329 27.79 18.01 -21.22
C ILE A 329 28.50 17.39 -20.02
N PRO A 330 27.87 17.33 -18.80
CA PRO A 330 28.51 16.71 -17.64
C PRO A 330 28.28 15.20 -17.63
N THR A 331 29.13 14.48 -16.88
CA THR A 331 28.85 13.08 -16.56
C THR A 331 27.88 12.99 -15.37
N LEU A 332 27.19 11.84 -15.23
CA LEU A 332 26.39 11.55 -14.05
C LEU A 332 27.28 11.56 -12.79
N GLU A 333 28.52 11.06 -12.88
CA GLU A 333 29.44 11.04 -11.77
C GLU A 333 29.89 12.45 -11.33
N ASP A 334 30.17 13.36 -12.28
CA ASP A 334 30.44 14.77 -11.97
C ASP A 334 29.25 15.40 -11.24
N PHE A 335 28.04 15.21 -11.75
CA PHE A 335 26.82 15.71 -11.11
C PHE A 335 26.69 15.20 -9.68
N LEU A 336 26.79 13.88 -9.47
CA LEU A 336 26.64 13.29 -8.14
C LEU A 336 27.74 13.74 -7.19
N SER A 337 28.97 13.91 -7.65
CA SER A 337 30.08 14.41 -6.83
C SER A 337 29.81 15.82 -6.28
N HIS A 338 29.08 16.66 -7.03
CA HIS A 338 28.80 18.04 -6.66
C HIS A 338 27.51 18.22 -5.84
N PHE A 339 26.53 17.31 -5.99
CA PHE A 339 25.22 17.51 -5.40
C PHE A 339 24.83 16.45 -4.34
N SER A 340 25.51 15.30 -4.26
CA SER A 340 25.14 14.20 -3.36
C SER A 340 25.10 14.57 -1.88
N TYR A 341 25.93 15.48 -1.40
CA TYR A 341 25.99 15.93 -0.01
C TYR A 341 24.95 17.02 0.35
N ARG A 342 24.21 17.53 -0.63
CA ARG A 342 23.21 18.58 -0.41
C ARG A 342 21.87 18.00 0.04
N ASP A 343 21.10 18.80 0.79
CA ASP A 343 19.73 18.42 1.20
C ASP A 343 18.73 18.71 0.08
N ILE A 344 18.82 17.90 -0.98
CA ILE A 344 17.91 17.92 -2.16
C ILE A 344 17.56 16.51 -2.57
N THR A 345 16.45 16.35 -3.25
CA THR A 345 16.02 15.10 -3.89
C THR A 345 16.48 15.03 -5.35
N PHE A 346 16.68 13.82 -5.85
CA PHE A 346 17.07 13.57 -7.22
C PHE A 346 15.99 12.76 -7.95
N ALA A 347 15.62 13.19 -9.15
CA ALA A 347 14.88 12.38 -10.12
C ALA A 347 15.81 12.11 -11.30
N ILE A 348 16.23 10.85 -11.46
CA ILE A 348 17.20 10.44 -12.49
C ILE A 348 16.44 9.62 -13.53
N GLU A 349 16.24 10.19 -14.73
CA GLU A 349 15.56 9.51 -15.81
C GLU A 349 16.51 8.67 -16.65
N LEU A 350 16.16 7.39 -16.84
CA LEU A 350 16.87 6.48 -17.74
C LEU A 350 16.38 6.66 -19.17
N LYS A 351 17.26 7.15 -20.06
CA LYS A 351 16.95 7.35 -21.48
C LYS A 351 17.37 6.17 -22.36
N ASP A 352 18.34 5.39 -21.94
CA ASP A 352 18.89 4.27 -22.67
C ASP A 352 18.64 2.95 -21.96
N ASP A 353 18.59 1.85 -22.71
CA ASP A 353 18.52 0.51 -22.17
C ASP A 353 19.88 -0.02 -21.72
N GLY A 354 19.90 -0.83 -20.66
CA GLY A 354 21.10 -1.49 -20.18
C GLY A 354 22.04 -0.61 -19.33
N ILE A 355 21.56 0.57 -18.91
CA ILE A 355 22.29 1.46 -17.98
C ILE A 355 21.79 1.36 -16.53
N GLU A 356 20.77 0.58 -16.29
CA GLU A 356 20.05 0.50 -15.02
C GLU A 356 20.99 0.15 -13.85
N LYS A 357 21.83 -0.88 -14.05
CA LYS A 357 22.78 -1.33 -13.06
C LYS A 357 23.84 -0.26 -12.75
N GLU A 358 24.41 0.35 -13.78
CA GLU A 358 25.50 1.34 -13.64
C GLU A 358 24.98 2.61 -12.92
N VAL A 359 23.75 3.03 -13.22
CA VAL A 359 23.08 4.16 -12.55
C VAL A 359 22.83 3.81 -11.09
N ALA A 360 22.31 2.62 -10.79
CA ALA A 360 22.06 2.16 -9.41
C ALA A 360 23.37 2.09 -8.61
N ASP A 361 24.44 1.54 -9.20
CA ASP A 361 25.75 1.43 -8.54
C ASP A 361 26.31 2.82 -8.18
N LEU A 362 26.14 3.83 -9.04
CA LEU A 362 26.55 5.21 -8.73
C LEU A 362 25.69 5.82 -7.61
N ILE A 363 24.37 5.60 -7.60
CA ILE A 363 23.48 6.06 -6.53
C ILE A 363 23.94 5.50 -5.18
N PHE A 364 24.24 4.19 -5.09
CA PHE A 364 24.76 3.57 -3.88
C PHE A 364 26.16 4.06 -3.51
N LYS A 365 27.05 4.22 -4.50
CA LYS A 365 28.42 4.74 -4.29
C LYS A 365 28.41 6.11 -3.62
N TYR A 366 27.45 6.97 -4.00
CA TYR A 366 27.33 8.32 -3.44
C TYR A 366 26.39 8.41 -2.22
N GLY A 367 25.79 7.30 -1.77
CA GLY A 367 24.95 7.22 -0.56
C GLY A 367 23.68 8.07 -0.64
N ILE A 368 23.08 8.16 -1.82
CA ILE A 368 21.89 8.99 -2.08
C ILE A 368 20.60 8.19 -2.34
N GLU A 369 20.61 6.89 -2.09
CA GLU A 369 19.48 5.99 -2.37
C GLU A 369 18.18 6.45 -1.72
N LYS A 370 18.23 7.02 -0.51
CA LYS A 370 17.04 7.49 0.23
C LYS A 370 16.43 8.78 -0.31
N LYS A 371 17.18 9.53 -1.12
CA LYS A 371 16.74 10.81 -1.69
C LYS A 371 16.71 10.82 -3.22
N THR A 372 16.81 9.64 -3.84
CA THR A 372 16.78 9.47 -5.29
C THR A 372 15.56 8.67 -5.70
N VAL A 373 14.93 9.08 -6.79
CA VAL A 373 13.92 8.33 -7.54
C VAL A 373 14.45 8.10 -8.95
N VAL A 374 14.58 6.84 -9.36
CA VAL A 374 14.95 6.49 -10.74
C VAL A 374 13.68 6.41 -11.57
N THR A 375 13.63 7.12 -12.70
CA THR A 375 12.43 7.23 -13.52
C THR A 375 12.67 6.79 -14.96
N ALA A 376 11.61 6.38 -15.62
CA ALA A 376 11.62 6.05 -17.06
C ALA A 376 10.20 6.13 -17.66
N PHE A 377 10.11 6.30 -18.98
CA PHE A 377 8.89 6.12 -19.77
C PHE A 377 8.67 4.66 -20.19
N GLU A 378 9.72 3.83 -20.12
CA GLU A 378 9.65 2.40 -20.46
C GLU A 378 9.55 1.57 -19.18
N ILE A 379 8.44 0.86 -19.04
CA ILE A 379 8.14 0.11 -17.82
C ILE A 379 9.18 -0.99 -17.53
N GLU A 380 9.78 -1.55 -18.59
CA GLU A 380 10.82 -2.57 -18.45
C GLU A 380 12.10 -2.03 -17.81
N ARG A 381 12.42 -0.74 -17.95
CA ARG A 381 13.54 -0.11 -17.21
C ARG A 381 13.25 -0.06 -15.73
N ILE A 382 12.01 0.29 -15.35
CA ILE A 382 11.58 0.28 -13.95
C ILE A 382 11.67 -1.12 -13.37
N ARG A 383 11.20 -2.14 -14.12
CA ARG A 383 11.30 -3.54 -13.72
C ARG A 383 12.74 -3.97 -13.47
N ARG A 384 13.66 -3.68 -14.40
CA ARG A 384 15.08 -4.03 -14.28
C ARG A 384 15.76 -3.32 -13.09
N ILE A 385 15.41 -2.06 -12.79
CA ILE A 385 15.89 -1.39 -11.57
C ILE A 385 15.39 -2.12 -10.32
N LYS A 386 14.10 -2.47 -10.24
CA LYS A 386 13.53 -3.18 -9.08
C LYS A 386 14.11 -4.59 -8.90
N GLU A 387 14.39 -5.28 -10.00
CA GLU A 387 15.07 -6.59 -9.96
C GLU A 387 16.51 -6.49 -9.45
N TYR A 388 17.27 -5.47 -9.87
CA TYR A 388 18.67 -5.29 -9.47
C TYR A 388 18.82 -4.64 -8.09
N ALA A 389 18.03 -3.62 -7.81
CA ALA A 389 18.14 -2.78 -6.61
C ALA A 389 16.71 -2.52 -6.03
N PRO A 390 16.06 -3.52 -5.42
CA PRO A 390 14.66 -3.45 -4.98
C PRO A 390 14.39 -2.33 -3.97
N THR A 391 15.39 -1.87 -3.23
CA THR A 391 15.28 -0.77 -2.26
C THR A 391 15.33 0.63 -2.88
N LEU A 392 15.75 0.76 -4.14
CA LEU A 392 15.70 2.05 -4.83
C LEU A 392 14.26 2.43 -5.16
N ARG A 393 13.92 3.69 -4.88
CA ARG A 393 12.65 4.26 -5.29
C ARG A 393 12.62 4.44 -6.80
N THR A 394 11.47 4.08 -7.39
CA THR A 394 11.24 4.19 -8.83
C THR A 394 9.96 4.93 -9.13
N GLY A 395 9.93 5.64 -10.26
CA GLY A 395 8.76 6.38 -10.74
C GLY A 395 8.54 6.15 -12.23
N PHE A 396 7.30 5.87 -12.63
CA PHE A 396 6.94 5.65 -14.01
C PHE A 396 6.34 6.89 -14.65
N LEU A 397 7.01 7.42 -15.67
CA LEU A 397 6.56 8.58 -16.47
C LEU A 397 5.52 8.13 -17.49
N THR A 398 4.31 8.71 -17.44
CA THR A 398 3.21 8.24 -18.28
C THR A 398 2.28 9.35 -18.74
N GLY A 399 1.75 9.20 -19.97
CA GLY A 399 0.58 9.93 -20.43
C GLY A 399 -0.73 9.15 -20.26
N ARG A 400 -0.66 7.87 -19.85
CA ARG A 400 -1.81 7.00 -19.60
C ARG A 400 -2.24 7.09 -18.12
N ILE A 401 -3.54 6.95 -17.88
CA ILE A 401 -4.14 6.99 -16.53
C ILE A 401 -5.17 5.87 -16.33
N ASP A 402 -4.96 4.71 -16.93
CA ASP A 402 -5.86 3.55 -16.81
C ASP A 402 -5.48 2.60 -15.65
N ASP A 403 -6.45 1.82 -15.20
CA ASP A 403 -6.31 0.92 -14.05
C ASP A 403 -5.33 -0.23 -14.32
N ALA A 404 -5.28 -0.72 -15.58
CA ALA A 404 -4.37 -1.80 -15.95
C ALA A 404 -2.90 -1.37 -15.79
N LEU A 405 -2.57 -0.12 -16.13
CA LEU A 405 -1.25 0.43 -15.86
C LEU A 405 -0.97 0.51 -14.37
N THR A 406 -1.94 0.96 -13.58
CA THR A 406 -1.78 1.06 -12.11
C THR A 406 -1.54 -0.30 -11.49
N ASP A 407 -2.26 -1.34 -11.92
CA ASP A 407 -2.06 -2.72 -11.47
C ASP A 407 -0.67 -3.25 -11.83
N GLU A 408 -0.17 -2.93 -13.03
CA GLU A 408 1.17 -3.31 -13.46
C GLU A 408 2.25 -2.61 -12.62
N LEU A 409 2.11 -1.32 -12.32
CA LEU A 409 3.03 -0.57 -11.47
C LEU A 409 3.08 -1.12 -10.04
N ILE A 410 1.93 -1.51 -9.49
CA ILE A 410 1.84 -2.20 -8.19
C ILE A 410 2.60 -3.53 -8.26
N ALA A 411 2.38 -4.32 -9.31
CA ALA A 411 2.99 -5.64 -9.45
C ALA A 411 4.53 -5.60 -9.53
N ILE A 412 5.12 -4.53 -10.08
CA ILE A 412 6.57 -4.34 -10.14
C ILE A 412 7.13 -3.59 -8.93
N GLY A 413 6.28 -3.14 -7.99
CA GLY A 413 6.71 -2.41 -6.79
C GLY A 413 7.19 -0.98 -7.08
N ALA A 414 6.62 -0.28 -8.06
CA ALA A 414 6.94 1.12 -8.32
C ALA A 414 6.46 2.02 -7.16
N ASP A 415 7.23 3.04 -6.82
CA ASP A 415 6.95 3.94 -5.68
C ASP A 415 6.22 5.21 -6.10
N GLU A 416 6.40 5.65 -7.33
CA GLU A 416 5.79 6.86 -7.86
C GLU A 416 5.07 6.59 -9.19
N ILE A 417 3.91 7.20 -9.35
CA ILE A 417 3.31 7.42 -10.67
C ILE A 417 3.59 8.86 -11.08
N CYS A 418 4.11 9.02 -12.30
CA CYS A 418 4.52 10.32 -12.81
C CYS A 418 3.65 10.67 -14.03
N PRO A 419 2.42 11.20 -13.83
CA PRO A 419 1.52 11.54 -14.93
C PRO A 419 1.95 12.82 -15.65
N LYS A 420 1.54 12.96 -16.91
CA LYS A 420 1.59 14.26 -17.59
C LYS A 420 0.72 15.27 -16.86
N GLY A 421 1.20 16.48 -16.62
CA GLY A 421 0.51 17.51 -15.82
C GLY A 421 -0.93 17.79 -16.25
N SER A 422 -1.22 17.78 -17.55
CA SER A 422 -2.59 17.95 -18.08
C SER A 422 -3.58 16.85 -17.66
N ASN A 423 -3.09 15.69 -17.19
CA ASN A 423 -3.91 14.56 -16.75
C ASN A 423 -4.08 14.50 -15.23
N VAL A 424 -3.49 15.44 -14.49
CA VAL A 424 -3.57 15.48 -13.02
C VAL A 424 -4.88 16.13 -12.60
N THR A 425 -5.68 15.39 -11.86
CA THR A 425 -6.91 15.87 -11.20
C THR A 425 -6.87 15.45 -9.74
N THR A 426 -7.62 16.13 -8.88
CA THR A 426 -7.75 15.77 -7.46
C THR A 426 -8.18 14.31 -7.29
N GLU A 427 -9.17 13.86 -8.09
CA GLU A 427 -9.67 12.48 -8.08
C GLU A 427 -8.58 11.46 -8.39
N ASN A 428 -7.76 11.71 -9.43
CA ASN A 428 -6.68 10.80 -9.79
C ASN A 428 -5.57 10.77 -8.73
N VAL A 429 -5.21 11.94 -8.19
CA VAL A 429 -4.19 12.05 -7.14
C VAL A 429 -4.63 11.30 -5.88
N GLU A 430 -5.87 11.52 -5.41
CA GLU A 430 -6.41 10.80 -4.26
C GLU A 430 -6.44 9.28 -4.48
N LYS A 431 -6.84 8.84 -5.70
CA LYS A 431 -6.83 7.42 -6.06
C LYS A 431 -5.43 6.83 -5.95
N TRP A 432 -4.42 7.46 -6.55
CA TRP A 432 -3.04 6.97 -6.53
C TRP A 432 -2.43 7.00 -5.12
N HIS A 433 -2.75 8.02 -4.32
CA HIS A 433 -2.37 8.07 -2.93
C HIS A 433 -2.96 6.91 -2.11
N ARG A 434 -4.24 6.58 -2.30
CA ARG A 434 -4.87 5.41 -1.65
C ARG A 434 -4.17 4.10 -2.02
N LEU A 435 -3.64 4.00 -3.23
CA LEU A 435 -2.86 2.85 -3.69
C LEU A 435 -1.40 2.88 -3.22
N GLY A 436 -0.97 3.95 -2.52
CA GLY A 436 0.36 4.06 -1.93
C GLY A 436 1.41 4.72 -2.83
N PHE A 437 1.03 5.25 -4.00
CA PHE A 437 1.96 5.96 -4.86
C PHE A 437 2.20 7.40 -4.39
N ASN A 438 3.43 7.88 -4.50
CA ASN A 438 3.68 9.30 -4.66
C ASN A 438 3.31 9.76 -6.07
N VAL A 439 2.83 10.99 -6.18
CA VAL A 439 2.44 11.58 -7.48
C VAL A 439 3.37 12.74 -7.83
N ARG A 440 4.15 12.61 -8.89
CA ARG A 440 5.06 13.65 -9.40
C ARG A 440 4.78 13.95 -10.87
N ALA A 441 4.18 15.09 -11.13
CA ALA A 441 3.80 15.46 -12.50
C ALA A 441 4.99 15.92 -13.34
N TRP A 442 4.95 15.60 -14.64
CA TRP A 442 5.87 16.09 -15.67
C TRP A 442 5.12 16.83 -16.77
N GLY A 443 5.84 17.48 -17.69
CA GLY A 443 5.25 18.19 -18.84
C GLY A 443 4.43 19.41 -18.43
N ILE A 444 4.93 20.15 -17.46
CA ILE A 444 4.33 21.41 -16.99
C ILE A 444 4.72 22.51 -17.97
N SER A 445 3.84 22.80 -18.92
CA SER A 445 4.09 23.75 -19.99
C SER A 445 3.88 25.20 -19.62
N ASP A 446 3.03 25.47 -18.63
CA ASP A 446 2.60 26.82 -18.25
C ASP A 446 2.12 26.87 -16.80
N GLU A 447 1.87 28.10 -16.31
CA GLU A 447 1.42 28.33 -14.94
C GLU A 447 0.02 27.79 -14.64
N SER A 448 -0.85 27.62 -15.61
CA SER A 448 -2.19 27.07 -15.40
C SER A 448 -2.11 25.60 -15.01
N ILE A 449 -1.33 24.81 -15.75
CA ILE A 449 -1.09 23.39 -15.43
C ILE A 449 -0.30 23.27 -14.12
N MET A 450 0.67 24.18 -13.89
CA MET A 450 1.43 24.21 -12.63
C MET A 450 0.51 24.36 -11.41
N LYS A 451 -0.40 25.33 -11.44
CA LYS A 451 -1.40 25.54 -10.37
C LYS A 451 -2.32 24.34 -10.22
N GLN A 452 -2.89 23.85 -11.34
CA GLN A 452 -3.75 22.66 -11.34
C GLN A 452 -3.09 21.47 -10.61
N VAL A 453 -1.83 21.18 -10.90
CA VAL A 453 -1.10 20.05 -10.31
C VAL A 453 -0.85 20.25 -8.82
N TYR A 454 -0.47 21.46 -8.40
CA TYR A 454 -0.28 21.80 -6.99
C TYR A 454 -1.58 21.69 -6.20
N ASP A 455 -2.65 22.32 -6.71
CA ASP A 455 -3.98 22.36 -6.06
C ASP A 455 -4.64 20.97 -6.02
N ALA A 456 -4.30 20.08 -6.97
CA ALA A 456 -4.77 18.70 -6.95
C ALA A 456 -4.12 17.83 -5.84
N GLY A 457 -3.12 18.35 -5.13
CA GLY A 457 -2.47 17.65 -4.02
C GLY A 457 -1.35 16.68 -4.44
N ALA A 458 -0.75 16.87 -5.62
CA ALA A 458 0.43 16.08 -6.03
C ALA A 458 1.59 16.29 -5.03
N ASN A 459 2.50 15.29 -4.94
CA ASN A 459 3.66 15.35 -4.03
C ASN A 459 4.83 16.18 -4.60
N GLY A 460 4.81 16.44 -5.90
CA GLY A 460 5.81 17.25 -6.58
C GLY A 460 5.53 17.41 -8.06
N MET A 461 6.31 18.24 -8.70
CA MET A 461 6.31 18.39 -10.15
C MET A 461 7.68 18.79 -10.71
N THR A 462 7.89 18.51 -11.97
CA THR A 462 9.10 18.82 -12.72
C THR A 462 8.85 20.04 -13.58
N VAL A 463 9.53 21.17 -13.32
CA VAL A 463 9.30 22.47 -13.98
C VAL A 463 10.60 23.07 -14.53
N ASN A 464 10.49 23.78 -15.67
CA ASN A 464 11.61 24.53 -16.26
C ASN A 464 11.90 25.86 -15.53
N PHE A 465 10.92 26.34 -14.74
CA PHE A 465 10.86 27.65 -14.07
C PHE A 465 10.55 27.49 -12.56
N PRO A 466 11.49 26.96 -11.78
CA PRO A 466 11.25 26.66 -10.37
C PRO A 466 10.90 27.90 -9.54
N ASP A 467 11.38 29.07 -9.88
CA ASP A 467 11.08 30.35 -9.25
C ASP A 467 9.58 30.68 -9.24
N ARG A 468 8.89 30.51 -10.38
CA ARG A 468 7.44 30.79 -10.51
C ARG A 468 6.61 29.83 -9.65
N LEU A 469 6.99 28.56 -9.61
CA LEU A 469 6.31 27.58 -8.76
C LEU A 469 6.49 27.90 -7.28
N LEU A 470 7.70 28.23 -6.86
CA LEU A 470 7.99 28.58 -5.48
C LEU A 470 7.30 29.87 -5.04
N ASP A 471 7.19 30.86 -5.93
CA ASP A 471 6.41 32.06 -5.67
C ASP A 471 4.91 31.78 -5.52
N TYR A 472 4.36 30.84 -6.30
CA TYR A 472 2.98 30.39 -6.14
C TYR A 472 2.78 29.69 -4.80
N ILE A 473 3.63 28.69 -4.50
CA ILE A 473 3.55 27.92 -3.23
C ILE A 473 3.64 28.86 -2.01
N ARG A 474 4.49 29.87 -2.06
CA ARG A 474 4.62 30.84 -0.96
C ARG A 474 3.31 31.64 -0.75
N LYS A 475 2.68 32.10 -1.83
CA LYS A 475 1.43 32.85 -1.77
C LYS A 475 0.25 32.05 -1.26
N GLU A 476 0.20 30.75 -1.58
CA GLU A 476 -0.86 29.86 -1.10
C GLU A 476 -0.70 29.50 0.40
N ASN A 477 0.52 29.64 0.96
CA ASN A 477 0.82 29.35 2.37
C ASN A 477 0.83 30.61 3.27
N GLU A 478 0.67 31.82 2.71
CA GLU A 478 0.47 33.08 3.44
C GLU A 478 -1.02 33.36 3.71
#